data_2494dbf8eba44e800a516a5fda351929
#
_entry.id   2494dbf8eba44e800a516a5fda351929
#
_cell.length_a   1.000
_cell.length_b   1.000
_cell.length_c   1.000
_cell.angle_alpha   90.00
_cell.angle_beta   90.00
_cell.angle_gamma   90.00
#
_symmetry.space_group_name_H-M   'P 1'
#
loop_
_entity.id
_entity.type
_entity.pdbx_description
1 polymer ?
#
loop_
_entity_poly.entity_id
_entity_poly.type
_entity_poly.pdbx_seq_one_letter_code
_entity_poly.pdbx_strand_id
1 'polypeptide(L)' 'MKQFQCMVPGCDWHTSNDSQAEIIRRASQHLRETHGETVIREKMVEAIKARIEAGKAAA' A
#
# COMPACT_ATOMS: atom_id res chain seq x y z
N MET A 1 3.22 -6.45 -13.61
CA MET A 1 3.35 -6.52 -12.15
C MET A 1 2.91 -5.20 -11.53
N LYS A 2 2.10 -5.26 -10.49
CA LYS A 2 1.61 -4.07 -9.82
C LYS A 2 2.58 -3.63 -8.73
N GLN A 3 2.65 -2.33 -8.49
CA GLN A 3 3.56 -1.77 -7.51
C GLN A 3 2.83 -0.82 -6.57
N PHE A 4 3.30 -0.75 -5.33
CA PHE A 4 2.77 0.17 -4.34
C PHE A 4 3.92 0.71 -3.50
N GLN A 5 3.92 2.01 -3.29
CA GLN A 5 4.87 2.69 -2.42
C GLN A 5 4.12 3.26 -1.22
N CYS A 6 4.74 3.17 -0.04
CA CYS A 6 4.13 3.69 1.18
C CYS A 6 3.78 5.17 1.02
N MET A 7 2.56 5.53 1.42
CA MET A 7 2.06 6.90 1.26
C MET A 7 2.40 7.81 2.43
N VAL A 8 3.04 7.29 3.46
CA VAL A 8 3.45 8.09 4.61
C VAL A 8 4.68 8.89 4.24
N PRO A 9 4.68 10.22 4.44
CA PRO A 9 5.84 11.05 4.13
C PRO A 9 7.07 10.59 4.88
N GLY A 10 8.19 10.48 4.16
CA GLY A 10 9.46 10.05 4.75
C GLY A 10 9.64 8.55 4.82
N CYS A 11 8.66 7.77 4.38
CA CYS A 11 8.77 6.31 4.37
C CYS A 11 9.09 5.84 2.95
N ASP A 12 10.17 5.08 2.80
CA ASP A 12 10.63 4.57 1.50
C ASP A 12 10.17 3.15 1.22
N TRP A 13 9.36 2.57 2.09
CA TRP A 13 8.92 1.20 1.91
C TRP A 13 8.07 1.05 0.64
N HIS A 14 8.31 -0.03 -0.08
CA HIS A 14 7.53 -0.34 -1.27
C HIS A 14 7.44 -1.85 -1.44
N THR A 15 6.47 -2.27 -2.24
CA THR A 15 6.29 -3.68 -2.57
C THR A 15 5.72 -3.82 -3.97
N SER A 16 5.84 -4.99 -4.53
CA SER A 16 5.26 -5.30 -5.83
C SER A 16 4.75 -6.74 -5.83
N ASN A 17 3.68 -6.96 -6.59
CA ASN A 17 3.08 -8.29 -6.73
C ASN A 17 2.08 -8.23 -7.88
N ASP A 18 1.79 -9.37 -8.48
CA ASP A 18 0.78 -9.44 -9.53
C ASP A 18 -0.63 -9.34 -8.97
N SER A 19 -0.81 -9.69 -7.70
CA SER A 19 -2.11 -9.66 -7.04
C SER A 19 -2.28 -8.37 -6.25
N GLN A 20 -3.31 -7.60 -6.58
CA GLN A 20 -3.66 -6.40 -5.82
C GLN A 20 -4.00 -6.74 -4.36
N ALA A 21 -4.68 -7.85 -4.15
CA ALA A 21 -5.05 -8.28 -2.80
C ALA A 21 -3.81 -8.53 -1.94
N GLU A 22 -2.79 -9.12 -2.52
CA GLU A 22 -1.54 -9.37 -1.80
C GLU A 22 -0.82 -8.07 -1.46
N ILE A 23 -0.82 -7.13 -2.39
CA ILE A 23 -0.22 -5.81 -2.13
C ILE A 23 -0.95 -5.10 -0.98
N ILE A 24 -2.27 -5.15 -0.98
CA ILE A 24 -3.08 -4.54 0.09
C ILE A 24 -2.74 -5.18 1.43
N ARG A 25 -2.62 -6.49 1.45
CA ARG A 25 -2.28 -7.23 2.67
C ARG A 25 -0.91 -6.81 3.21
N ARG A 26 0.08 -6.73 2.34
CA ARG A 26 1.43 -6.33 2.74
C ARG A 26 1.49 -4.89 3.19
N ALA A 27 0.78 -4.00 2.50
CA ALA A 27 0.72 -2.60 2.86
C ALA A 27 0.05 -2.43 4.22
N SER A 28 -1.03 -3.15 4.47
CA SER A 28 -1.73 -3.10 5.75
C SER A 28 -0.83 -3.56 6.88
N GLN A 29 -0.10 -4.65 6.68
CA GLN A 29 0.84 -5.15 7.67
C GLN A 29 1.95 -4.14 7.94
N HIS A 30 2.47 -3.52 6.88
CA HIS A 30 3.51 -2.51 7.03
C HIS A 30 3.02 -1.33 7.86
N LEU A 31 1.81 -0.83 7.59
CA LEU A 31 1.24 0.27 8.35
C LEU A 31 1.06 -0.09 9.83
N ARG A 32 0.64 -1.30 10.10
CA ARG A 32 0.43 -1.75 11.48
C ARG A 32 1.75 -1.89 12.24
N GLU A 33 2.76 -2.46 11.62
CA GLU A 33 4.04 -2.74 12.28
C GLU A 33 4.96 -1.53 12.31
N THR A 34 4.98 -0.74 11.26
CA THR A 34 5.92 0.37 11.12
C THR A 34 5.34 1.68 11.59
N HIS A 35 4.07 1.94 11.28
CA HIS A 35 3.42 3.21 11.62
C HIS A 35 2.43 3.12 12.77
N GLY A 36 2.34 1.96 13.40
CA GLY A 36 1.52 1.78 14.59
C GLY A 36 0.01 1.86 14.36
N GLU A 37 -0.44 1.70 13.13
CA GLU A 37 -1.87 1.70 12.83
C GLU A 37 -2.51 0.43 13.38
N THR A 38 -3.38 0.57 14.38
CA THR A 38 -4.02 -0.58 15.01
C THR A 38 -5.22 -1.09 14.22
N VAL A 39 -5.85 -0.22 13.45
CA VAL A 39 -7.03 -0.57 12.65
C VAL A 39 -6.83 -0.07 11.22
N ILE A 40 -6.99 -0.95 10.25
CA ILE A 40 -6.93 -0.59 8.84
C ILE A 40 -8.36 -0.39 8.37
N ARG A 41 -8.73 0.86 8.16
CA ARG A 41 -10.09 1.22 7.77
C ARG A 41 -10.28 1.09 6.26
N GLU A 42 -11.52 1.01 5.84
CA GLU A 42 -11.89 0.89 4.44
C GLU A 42 -11.32 2.04 3.61
N LYS A 43 -11.31 3.25 4.14
CA LYS A 43 -10.72 4.40 3.46
C LYS A 43 -9.24 4.21 3.17
N MET A 44 -8.53 3.57 4.09
CA MET A 44 -7.12 3.28 3.89
C MET A 44 -6.93 2.25 2.79
N VAL A 45 -7.78 1.22 2.77
CA VAL A 45 -7.73 0.20 1.72
C VAL A 45 -7.99 0.83 0.36
N GLU A 46 -8.96 1.71 0.27
CA GLU A 46 -9.26 2.41 -0.98
C GLU A 46 -8.10 3.30 -1.43
N ALA A 47 -7.46 3.98 -0.49
CA ALA A 47 -6.29 4.80 -0.80
C ALA A 47 -5.14 3.95 -1.31
N ILE A 48 -4.94 2.78 -0.73
CA ILE A 48 -3.91 1.83 -1.18
C ILE A 48 -4.21 1.37 -2.60
N LYS A 49 -5.46 1.02 -2.88
CA LYS A 49 -5.87 0.60 -4.22
C LYS A 49 -5.62 1.69 -5.26
N ALA A 50 -5.98 2.93 -4.93
CA ALA A 50 -5.79 4.06 -5.84
C ALA A 50 -4.30 4.27 -6.12
N ARG A 51 -3.46 4.11 -5.12
CA ARG A 51 -2.02 4.27 -5.30
C ARG A 51 -1.40 3.14 -6.11
N ILE A 52 -1.91 1.92 -5.97
CA ILE A 52 -1.46 0.81 -6.80
C ILE A 52 -1.72 1.12 -8.27
N GLU A 53 -2.90 1.60 -8.58
CA GLU A 53 -3.25 1.95 -9.95
C GLU A 53 -2.46 3.14 -10.46
N ALA A 54 -2.27 4.14 -9.62
CA ALA A 54 -1.48 5.32 -9.98
C ALA A 54 -0.03 4.94 -10.26
N GLY A 55 0.55 4.08 -9.45
CA GLY A 55 1.89 3.58 -9.67
C GLY A 55 2.01 2.83 -10.99
N LYS A 56 1.02 2.03 -11.31
CA LYS A 56 0.95 1.30 -12.56
C LYS A 56 0.86 2.26 -13.75
N ALA A 57 0.03 3.29 -13.62
CA ALA A 57 -0.14 4.29 -14.67
C ALA A 57 1.14 5.11 -14.87
N ALA A 58 1.86 5.39 -13.79
CA ALA A 58 3.09 6.15 -13.86
C ALA A 58 4.24 5.35 -14.47
N ALA A 59 4.16 4.06 -14.37
CA ALA A 59 5.17 3.20 -14.97
C ALA A 59 4.98 3.10 -16.48
#